data_35aadbef31243a09e68a5a61797c2e79
#
_entry.id   35aadbef31243a09e68a5a61797c2e79
#
_cell.length_a   1.000
_cell.length_b   1.000
_cell.length_c   1.000
_cell.angle_alpha   90.00
_cell.angle_beta   90.00
_cell.angle_gamma   90.00
#
_symmetry.space_group_name_H-M   'P 1'
#
loop_
_entity.id
_entity.type
_entity.pdbx_description
1 polymer ?
#
loop_
_entity_poly.entity_id
_entity_poly.type
_entity_poly.pdbx_seq_one_letter_code
_entity_poly.pdbx_strand_id
1 'polypeptide(L)'
;MQVKENSFLVTGGASGLGESVARAIVEQGGNVVIADLNESAGQALVAELGDSARFVHCDITNGDEVQSAVEMAESAFGGLQGSINCAGIVVVQKLLDRDNNPADLEAFSRGVNINLVGSFNVARLVAASIAKRIASDGSAGDHVEKNVDQGIIINTASIAAFDGQVGQASYSSSKAGVVGLTLPLARELARYGIRVMTIAPGVFATPMMESIPEKAREQLEAGVPYPKRLGAPNEFAKLVTHIIDNAYLNGEVIRLDGAIRMV
;
A
#
# COMPACT_ATOMS: atom_id res chain seq x y z
N MET A 1 -8.37 -0.88 16.68
CA MET A 1 -6.95 -0.44 16.89
C MET A 1 -6.87 1.03 16.58
N GLN A 2 -6.00 1.77 17.23
CA GLN A 2 -5.76 3.19 16.93
C GLN A 2 -4.36 3.36 16.34
N VAL A 3 -4.12 4.49 15.65
CA VAL A 3 -2.78 4.82 15.15
C VAL A 3 -1.81 5.07 16.31
N LYS A 4 -2.28 5.79 17.33
CA LYS A 4 -1.48 6.19 18.48
C LYS A 4 -0.82 5.00 19.17
N GLU A 5 0.49 5.12 19.48
CA GLU A 5 1.28 4.10 20.18
C GLU A 5 1.46 2.77 19.42
N ASN A 6 1.04 2.69 18.17
CA ASN A 6 1.23 1.54 17.30
C ASN A 6 2.25 1.83 16.20
N SER A 7 2.86 0.77 15.68
CA SER A 7 3.92 0.84 14.68
C SER A 7 3.49 0.23 13.36
N PHE A 8 3.79 0.89 12.26
CA PHE A 8 3.39 0.48 10.92
C PHE A 8 4.57 0.47 9.95
N LEU A 9 4.58 -0.51 9.06
CA LEU A 9 5.48 -0.55 7.90
C LEU A 9 4.79 0.11 6.71
N VAL A 10 5.41 1.13 6.11
CA VAL A 10 4.90 1.80 4.90
C VAL A 10 5.87 1.55 3.77
N THR A 11 5.48 0.72 2.79
CA THR A 11 6.28 0.48 1.58
C THR A 11 6.00 1.54 0.52
N GLY A 12 7.02 1.93 -0.26
CA GLY A 12 6.92 3.11 -1.12
C GLY A 12 6.72 4.38 -0.29
N GLY A 13 7.25 4.38 0.93
CA GLY A 13 6.97 5.38 1.95
C GLY A 13 7.78 6.66 1.83
N ALA A 14 8.77 6.73 0.93
CA ALA A 14 9.62 7.91 0.77
C ALA A 14 9.03 8.98 -0.17
N SER A 15 7.87 8.73 -0.80
CA SER A 15 7.24 9.68 -1.72
C SER A 15 5.72 9.50 -1.83
N GLY A 16 5.05 10.50 -2.37
CA GLY A 16 3.65 10.44 -2.82
C GLY A 16 2.64 9.98 -1.77
N LEU A 17 1.88 8.94 -2.07
CA LEU A 17 0.85 8.42 -1.17
C LEU A 17 1.46 7.83 0.11
N GLY A 18 2.55 7.07 -0.03
CA GLY A 18 3.24 6.44 1.10
C GLY A 18 3.84 7.47 2.06
N GLU A 19 4.51 8.50 1.54
CA GLU A 19 5.01 9.61 2.35
C GLU A 19 3.89 10.29 3.14
N SER A 20 2.77 10.58 2.47
CA SER A 20 1.62 11.22 3.12
C SER A 20 1.04 10.35 4.25
N VAL A 21 1.04 9.02 4.07
CA VAL A 21 0.63 8.07 5.12
C VAL A 21 1.62 8.07 6.27
N ALA A 22 2.94 8.03 5.99
CA ALA A 22 3.97 8.06 7.03
C ALA A 22 3.85 9.32 7.91
N ARG A 23 3.65 10.48 7.30
CA ARG A 23 3.40 11.75 8.01
C ARG A 23 2.14 11.67 8.87
N ALA A 24 1.02 11.19 8.32
CA ALA A 24 -0.24 11.10 9.05
C ALA A 24 -0.19 10.12 10.24
N ILE A 25 0.57 9.04 10.13
CA ILE A 25 0.80 8.10 11.24
C ILE A 25 1.55 8.80 12.38
N VAL A 26 2.65 9.50 12.07
CA VAL A 26 3.44 10.21 13.08
C VAL A 26 2.66 11.37 13.71
N GLU A 27 1.91 12.15 12.90
CA GLU A 27 1.04 13.23 13.39
C GLU A 27 0.00 12.73 14.40
N GLN A 28 -0.46 11.47 14.27
CA GLN A 28 -1.42 10.85 15.18
C GLN A 28 -0.75 10.09 16.36
N GLY A 29 0.57 10.24 16.53
CA GLY A 29 1.32 9.65 17.64
C GLY A 29 1.65 8.16 17.45
N GLY A 30 1.63 7.67 16.21
CA GLY A 30 2.12 6.35 15.84
C GLY A 30 3.58 6.38 15.41
N ASN A 31 4.15 5.19 15.20
CA ASN A 31 5.51 5.00 14.70
C ASN A 31 5.49 4.42 13.29
N VAL A 32 6.50 4.72 12.49
CA VAL A 32 6.57 4.25 11.10
C VAL A 32 7.96 3.76 10.72
N VAL A 33 8.01 2.60 10.05
CA VAL A 33 9.17 2.18 9.26
C VAL A 33 8.86 2.50 7.81
N ILE A 34 9.67 3.36 7.22
CA ILE A 34 9.60 3.78 5.81
C ILE A 34 10.49 2.83 5.01
N ALA A 35 9.88 1.97 4.19
CA ALA A 35 10.57 1.03 3.32
C ALA A 35 10.48 1.52 1.87
N ASP A 36 11.63 1.84 1.27
CA ASP A 36 11.69 2.39 -0.10
C ASP A 36 13.05 2.08 -0.74
N LEU A 37 13.11 2.15 -2.05
CA LEU A 37 14.37 2.07 -2.81
C LEU A 37 15.13 3.41 -2.81
N ASN A 38 14.44 4.52 -2.60
CA ASN A 38 15.01 5.86 -2.60
C ASN A 38 15.56 6.24 -1.22
N GLU A 39 16.82 5.88 -0.99
CA GLU A 39 17.49 6.10 0.29
C GLU A 39 17.57 7.58 0.67
N SER A 40 17.90 8.46 -0.28
CA SER A 40 18.05 9.89 0.02
C SER A 40 16.73 10.55 0.44
N ALA A 41 15.63 10.23 -0.24
CA ALA A 41 14.31 10.74 0.11
C ALA A 41 13.82 10.14 1.45
N GLY A 42 14.05 8.84 1.67
CA GLY A 42 13.68 8.18 2.91
C GLY A 42 14.41 8.73 4.13
N GLN A 43 15.72 8.95 4.05
CA GLN A 43 16.50 9.54 5.11
C GLN A 43 16.10 10.99 5.40
N ALA A 44 15.83 11.79 4.35
CA ALA A 44 15.34 13.15 4.52
C ALA A 44 13.99 13.18 5.26
N LEU A 45 13.08 12.28 4.90
CA LEU A 45 11.78 12.18 5.56
C LEU A 45 11.90 11.76 7.04
N VAL A 46 12.78 10.81 7.35
CA VAL A 46 13.05 10.42 8.75
C VAL A 46 13.62 11.59 9.55
N ALA A 47 14.53 12.39 8.97
CA ALA A 47 15.07 13.56 9.63
C ALA A 47 14.00 14.60 9.99
N GLU A 48 12.95 14.73 9.17
CA GLU A 48 11.82 15.61 9.46
C GLU A 48 10.85 15.02 10.51
N LEU A 49 10.60 13.70 10.46
CA LEU A 49 9.62 13.03 11.33
C LEU A 49 10.17 12.67 12.71
N GLY A 50 11.51 12.68 12.87
CA GLY A 50 12.18 12.47 14.16
C GLY A 50 12.11 11.02 14.66
N ASP A 51 12.06 10.87 16.00
CA ASP A 51 12.22 9.58 16.68
C ASP A 51 11.12 8.55 16.38
N SER A 52 9.97 8.98 15.90
CA SER A 52 8.85 8.13 15.52
C SER A 52 9.00 7.50 14.13
N ALA A 53 10.08 7.76 13.41
CA ALA A 53 10.31 7.22 12.08
C ALA A 53 11.67 6.51 11.97
N ARG A 54 11.70 5.45 11.16
CA ARG A 54 12.94 4.78 10.71
C ARG A 54 12.85 4.55 9.22
N PHE A 55 14.01 4.56 8.57
CA PHE A 55 14.11 4.22 7.13
C PHE A 55 14.86 2.91 6.96
N VAL A 56 14.43 2.12 5.99
CA VAL A 56 15.14 0.93 5.50
C VAL A 56 15.06 0.88 3.98
N HIS A 57 16.20 0.66 3.32
CA HIS A 57 16.21 0.34 1.91
C HIS A 57 15.53 -1.02 1.72
N CYS A 58 14.53 -1.09 0.83
CA CYS A 58 13.76 -2.32 0.66
C CYS A 58 13.17 -2.44 -0.75
N ASP A 59 13.61 -3.48 -1.47
CA ASP A 59 12.89 -4.03 -2.61
C ASP A 59 11.83 -5.02 -2.10
N ILE A 60 10.56 -4.69 -2.26
CA ILE A 60 9.46 -5.52 -1.78
C ILE A 60 9.37 -6.89 -2.46
N THR A 61 10.07 -7.10 -3.58
CA THR A 61 10.17 -8.41 -4.24
C THR A 61 11.20 -9.33 -3.59
N ASN A 62 12.09 -8.77 -2.76
CA ASN A 62 13.11 -9.50 -2.01
C ASN A 62 12.60 -9.84 -0.59
N GLY A 63 12.49 -11.14 -0.30
CA GLY A 63 12.00 -11.61 1.01
C GLY A 63 12.89 -11.21 2.19
N ASP A 64 14.20 -11.20 2.02
CA ASP A 64 15.16 -10.89 3.09
C ASP A 64 15.14 -9.39 3.42
N GLU A 65 14.99 -8.53 2.41
CA GLU A 65 14.88 -7.09 2.63
C GLU A 65 13.55 -6.72 3.33
N VAL A 66 12.45 -7.35 2.95
CA VAL A 66 11.17 -7.17 3.66
C VAL A 66 11.24 -7.70 5.08
N GLN A 67 11.92 -8.85 5.31
CA GLN A 67 12.12 -9.38 6.66
C GLN A 67 12.93 -8.40 7.52
N SER A 68 13.99 -7.81 6.98
CA SER A 68 14.78 -6.78 7.66
C SER A 68 13.95 -5.54 8.00
N ALA A 69 13.01 -5.15 7.14
CA ALA A 69 12.10 -4.03 7.42
C ALA A 69 11.13 -4.34 8.59
N VAL A 70 10.64 -5.58 8.67
CA VAL A 70 9.81 -6.05 9.79
C VAL A 70 10.62 -6.05 11.09
N GLU A 71 11.83 -6.62 11.09
CA GLU A 71 12.71 -6.68 12.25
C GLU A 71 13.13 -5.29 12.75
N MET A 72 13.26 -4.33 11.84
CA MET A 72 13.49 -2.93 12.22
C MET A 72 12.32 -2.36 13.03
N ALA A 73 11.07 -2.64 12.67
CA ALA A 73 9.92 -2.19 13.43
C ALA A 73 9.87 -2.84 14.82
N GLU A 74 10.16 -4.14 14.90
CA GLU A 74 10.22 -4.88 16.16
C GLU A 74 11.29 -4.33 17.10
N SER A 75 12.50 -4.09 16.58
CA SER A 75 13.63 -3.60 17.37
C SER A 75 13.53 -2.13 17.77
N ALA A 76 13.04 -1.27 16.87
CA ALA A 76 12.98 0.15 17.10
C ALA A 76 11.76 0.59 17.94
N PHE A 77 10.64 -0.12 17.80
CA PHE A 77 9.36 0.29 18.37
C PHE A 77 8.67 -0.78 19.22
N GLY A 78 9.32 -1.92 19.44
CA GLY A 78 8.81 -2.99 20.29
C GLY A 78 7.73 -3.86 19.65
N GLY A 79 7.44 -3.70 18.36
CA GLY A 79 6.47 -4.51 17.65
C GLY A 79 6.00 -3.89 16.35
N LEU A 80 5.22 -4.66 15.58
CA LEU A 80 4.61 -4.23 14.33
C LEU A 80 3.11 -4.58 14.38
N GLN A 81 2.26 -3.60 14.11
CA GLN A 81 0.80 -3.78 14.13
C GLN A 81 0.18 -3.77 12.74
N GLY A 82 0.93 -3.42 11.71
CA GLY A 82 0.40 -3.49 10.36
C GLY A 82 1.32 -2.97 9.27
N SER A 83 0.84 -3.09 8.03
CA SER A 83 1.51 -2.49 6.87
C SER A 83 0.54 -1.73 5.98
N ILE A 84 1.06 -0.67 5.37
CA ILE A 84 0.42 0.07 4.29
C ILE A 84 1.30 -0.09 3.05
N ASN A 85 0.81 -0.87 2.09
CA ASN A 85 1.57 -1.30 0.93
C ASN A 85 1.33 -0.33 -0.23
N CYS A 86 2.17 0.74 -0.30
CA CYS A 86 2.08 1.78 -1.34
C CYS A 86 3.11 1.59 -2.47
N ALA A 87 4.13 0.75 -2.29
CA ALA A 87 5.12 0.49 -3.33
C ALA A 87 4.49 -0.10 -4.59
N GLY A 88 4.89 0.39 -5.75
CA GLY A 88 4.42 -0.11 -7.02
C GLY A 88 4.86 0.75 -8.20
N ILE A 89 4.74 0.21 -9.38
CA ILE A 89 5.10 0.87 -10.64
C ILE A 89 3.95 0.83 -11.65
N VAL A 90 3.97 1.76 -12.59
CA VAL A 90 3.10 1.73 -13.76
C VAL A 90 3.90 1.21 -14.95
N VAL A 91 3.41 0.14 -15.58
CA VAL A 91 3.93 -0.37 -16.84
C VAL A 91 2.88 -0.12 -17.92
N VAL A 92 3.23 0.69 -18.90
CA VAL A 92 2.35 1.03 -20.02
C VAL A 92 2.97 0.50 -21.31
N GLN A 93 2.31 -0.45 -21.93
CA GLN A 93 2.67 -0.98 -23.24
C GLN A 93 1.43 -1.56 -23.94
N LYS A 94 1.30 -1.30 -25.25
CA LYS A 94 0.26 -1.93 -26.06
C LYS A 94 0.62 -3.38 -26.32
N LEU A 95 -0.39 -4.25 -26.44
CA LEU A 95 -0.20 -5.66 -26.78
C LEU A 95 0.53 -5.85 -28.14
N LEU A 96 0.22 -4.97 -29.09
CA LEU A 96 0.94 -4.86 -30.37
C LEU A 96 1.42 -3.44 -30.53
N ASP A 97 2.64 -3.26 -31.04
CA ASP A 97 3.18 -1.96 -31.47
C ASP A 97 2.65 -1.55 -32.85
N ARG A 98 3.17 -0.46 -33.42
CA ARG A 98 2.73 0.03 -34.74
C ARG A 98 3.12 -0.88 -35.89
N ASP A 99 4.13 -1.72 -35.70
CA ASP A 99 4.66 -2.68 -36.67
C ASP A 99 4.14 -4.10 -36.44
N ASN A 100 3.13 -4.23 -35.55
CA ASN A 100 2.51 -5.49 -35.11
C ASN A 100 3.47 -6.45 -34.37
N ASN A 101 4.54 -5.93 -33.80
CA ASN A 101 5.36 -6.74 -32.90
C ASN A 101 4.65 -6.93 -31.55
N PRO A 102 4.83 -8.09 -30.89
CA PRO A 102 4.22 -8.35 -29.60
C PRO A 102 4.85 -7.49 -28.49
N ALA A 103 4.07 -7.25 -27.45
CA ALA A 103 4.53 -6.59 -26.24
C ALA A 103 5.67 -7.37 -25.56
N ASP A 104 6.55 -6.65 -24.87
CA ASP A 104 7.62 -7.22 -24.07
C ASP A 104 7.06 -7.98 -22.84
N LEU A 105 7.28 -9.30 -22.80
CA LEU A 105 6.83 -10.16 -21.72
C LEU A 105 7.59 -9.88 -20.41
N GLU A 106 8.84 -9.47 -20.47
CA GLU A 106 9.63 -9.15 -19.27
C GLU A 106 9.10 -7.88 -18.59
N ALA A 107 8.73 -6.86 -19.37
CA ALA A 107 8.10 -5.66 -18.85
C ALA A 107 6.74 -5.96 -18.19
N PHE A 108 5.93 -6.84 -18.82
CA PHE A 108 4.68 -7.31 -18.21
C PHE A 108 4.94 -8.02 -16.88
N SER A 109 5.87 -8.98 -16.89
CA SER A 109 6.21 -9.80 -15.71
C SER A 109 6.78 -8.94 -14.57
N ARG A 110 7.60 -7.95 -14.88
CA ARG A 110 8.13 -7.00 -13.89
C ARG A 110 7.00 -6.23 -13.19
N GLY A 111 6.01 -5.73 -13.95
CA GLY A 111 4.86 -5.03 -13.37
C GLY A 111 4.06 -5.91 -12.41
N VAL A 112 3.79 -7.16 -12.81
CA VAL A 112 3.09 -8.15 -11.96
C VAL A 112 3.93 -8.51 -10.73
N ASN A 113 5.22 -8.75 -10.92
CA ASN A 113 6.11 -9.15 -9.83
C ASN A 113 6.20 -8.06 -8.75
N ILE A 114 6.41 -6.80 -9.14
CA ILE A 114 6.50 -5.72 -8.16
C ILE A 114 5.14 -5.47 -7.50
N ASN A 115 4.09 -5.22 -8.30
CA ASN A 115 2.82 -4.74 -7.76
C ASN A 115 2.03 -5.81 -7.00
N LEU A 116 2.04 -7.05 -7.49
CA LEU A 116 1.25 -8.14 -6.92
C LEU A 116 2.08 -9.04 -6.02
N VAL A 117 3.16 -9.62 -6.56
CA VAL A 117 3.98 -10.56 -5.77
C VAL A 117 4.69 -9.83 -4.63
N GLY A 118 5.21 -8.62 -4.87
CA GLY A 118 5.80 -7.78 -3.82
C GLY A 118 4.80 -7.42 -2.71
N SER A 119 3.58 -7.00 -3.06
CA SER A 119 2.53 -6.72 -2.05
C SER A 119 2.18 -7.95 -1.22
N PHE A 120 2.08 -9.12 -1.86
CA PHE A 120 1.87 -10.38 -1.15
C PHE A 120 3.06 -10.74 -0.26
N ASN A 121 4.30 -10.51 -0.71
CA ASN A 121 5.52 -10.75 0.05
C ASN A 121 5.54 -9.93 1.35
N VAL A 122 5.19 -8.65 1.28
CA VAL A 122 5.05 -7.81 2.48
C VAL A 122 3.95 -8.33 3.39
N ALA A 123 2.76 -8.60 2.83
CA ALA A 123 1.61 -9.05 3.61
C ALA A 123 1.90 -10.34 4.39
N ARG A 124 2.53 -11.35 3.77
CA ARG A 124 2.85 -12.64 4.43
C ARG A 124 3.84 -12.49 5.58
N LEU A 125 4.88 -11.62 5.43
CA LEU A 125 5.91 -11.43 6.45
C LEU A 125 5.39 -10.59 7.63
N VAL A 126 4.61 -9.55 7.35
CA VAL A 126 3.93 -8.75 8.37
C VAL A 126 2.92 -9.59 9.16
N ALA A 127 2.09 -10.38 8.47
CA ALA A 127 1.15 -11.28 9.13
C ALA A 127 1.86 -12.32 10.03
N ALA A 128 2.99 -12.87 9.57
CA ALA A 128 3.80 -13.81 10.35
C ALA A 128 4.40 -13.17 11.61
N SER A 129 4.90 -11.93 11.52
CA SER A 129 5.40 -11.16 12.66
C SER A 129 4.30 -10.95 13.70
N ILE A 130 3.14 -10.44 13.27
CA ILE A 130 2.00 -10.22 14.18
C ILE A 130 1.55 -11.52 14.82
N ALA A 131 1.43 -12.62 14.07
CA ALA A 131 1.04 -13.91 14.59
C ALA A 131 2.03 -14.48 15.62
N LYS A 132 3.35 -14.32 15.40
CA LYS A 132 4.39 -14.71 16.37
C LYS A 132 4.30 -13.90 17.66
N ARG A 133 4.10 -12.59 17.57
CA ARG A 133 3.89 -11.70 18.72
C ARG A 133 2.71 -12.18 19.57
N ILE A 134 1.56 -12.45 18.94
CA ILE A 134 0.35 -12.97 19.60
C ILE A 134 0.64 -14.31 20.30
N ALA A 135 1.40 -15.20 19.66
CA ALA A 135 1.74 -16.50 20.24
C ALA A 135 2.66 -16.36 21.48
N SER A 136 3.62 -15.41 21.44
CA SER A 136 4.54 -15.16 22.56
C SER A 136 3.85 -14.56 23.78
N ASP A 137 2.80 -13.78 23.59
CA ASP A 137 2.04 -13.14 24.67
C ASP A 137 1.08 -14.12 25.40
N GLY A 138 1.08 -15.40 25.01
CA GLY A 138 0.27 -16.46 25.63
C GLY A 138 -1.24 -16.34 25.36
N SER A 139 -1.64 -15.45 24.49
CA SER A 139 -3.03 -15.12 24.21
C SER A 139 -3.57 -15.71 22.89
N ALA A 140 -2.83 -16.67 22.32
CA ALA A 140 -3.23 -17.38 21.11
C ALA A 140 -4.60 -18.06 21.33
N GLY A 141 -5.60 -17.65 20.55
CA GLY A 141 -6.98 -18.13 20.63
C GLY A 141 -7.97 -17.21 21.37
N ASP A 142 -7.53 -16.45 22.36
CA ASP A 142 -8.38 -15.54 23.14
C ASP A 142 -8.80 -14.26 22.39
N HIS A 143 -8.05 -13.87 21.37
CA HIS A 143 -8.25 -12.58 20.70
C HIS A 143 -9.51 -12.53 19.87
N VAL A 144 -9.85 -13.63 19.18
CA VAL A 144 -11.08 -13.69 18.36
C VAL A 144 -12.31 -13.68 19.24
N GLU A 145 -12.27 -14.42 20.36
CA GLU A 145 -13.38 -14.45 21.32
C GLU A 145 -13.57 -13.10 22.02
N LYS A 146 -12.49 -12.33 22.23
CA LYS A 146 -12.52 -11.01 22.86
C LYS A 146 -12.70 -9.86 21.86
N ASN A 147 -12.80 -10.13 20.56
CA ASN A 147 -12.87 -9.11 19.49
C ASN A 147 -11.73 -8.07 19.54
N VAL A 148 -10.51 -8.50 19.85
CA VAL A 148 -9.35 -7.62 19.94
C VAL A 148 -8.68 -7.52 18.58
N ASP A 149 -8.64 -6.31 18.01
CA ASP A 149 -7.97 -5.98 16.76
C ASP A 149 -6.44 -5.99 16.95
N GLN A 150 -5.75 -6.97 16.39
CA GLN A 150 -4.33 -7.24 16.59
C GLN A 150 -3.44 -6.68 15.51
N GLY A 151 -3.99 -6.43 14.33
CA GLY A 151 -3.22 -5.92 13.21
C GLY A 151 -4.04 -5.61 11.98
N ILE A 152 -3.40 -4.91 11.04
CA ILE A 152 -4.02 -4.55 9.77
C ILE A 152 -3.01 -4.54 8.62
N ILE A 153 -3.46 -5.00 7.46
CA ILE A 153 -2.75 -4.90 6.19
C ILE A 153 -3.62 -4.07 5.24
N ILE A 154 -3.10 -2.94 4.77
CA ILE A 154 -3.79 -2.09 3.80
C ILE A 154 -3.00 -2.08 2.50
N ASN A 155 -3.59 -2.63 1.44
CA ASN A 155 -2.98 -2.68 0.12
C ASN A 155 -3.43 -1.50 -0.75
N THR A 156 -2.55 -1.05 -1.64
CA THR A 156 -2.87 -0.04 -2.66
C THR A 156 -3.06 -0.71 -4.01
N ALA A 157 -4.32 -0.82 -4.43
CA ALA A 157 -4.69 -1.21 -5.79
C ALA A 157 -4.67 0.02 -6.73
N SER A 158 -5.64 0.15 -7.59
CA SER A 158 -5.92 1.28 -8.47
C SER A 158 -7.32 1.13 -9.04
N ILE A 159 -7.96 2.22 -9.45
CA ILE A 159 -9.15 2.15 -10.30
C ILE A 159 -8.87 1.41 -11.62
N ALA A 160 -7.62 1.38 -12.09
CA ALA A 160 -7.21 0.60 -13.26
C ALA A 160 -7.44 -0.92 -13.10
N ALA A 161 -7.63 -1.41 -11.87
CA ALA A 161 -8.05 -2.78 -11.61
C ALA A 161 -9.46 -3.08 -12.16
N PHE A 162 -10.28 -2.05 -12.32
CA PHE A 162 -11.69 -2.12 -12.75
C PHE A 162 -11.89 -1.47 -14.12
N ASP A 163 -11.26 -0.32 -14.34
CA ASP A 163 -11.46 0.56 -15.51
C ASP A 163 -10.13 0.73 -16.26
N GLY A 164 -9.43 -0.38 -16.61
CA GLY A 164 -8.12 -0.34 -17.27
C GLY A 164 -8.18 0.27 -18.66
N GLN A 165 -7.20 1.11 -18.98
CA GLN A 165 -7.07 1.79 -20.27
C GLN A 165 -6.16 1.02 -21.23
N VAL A 166 -6.20 1.43 -22.51
CA VAL A 166 -5.29 0.92 -23.53
C VAL A 166 -3.83 1.05 -23.09
N GLY A 167 -3.08 -0.02 -23.16
CA GLY A 167 -1.68 -0.11 -22.73
C GLY A 167 -1.48 -0.44 -21.26
N GLN A 168 -2.52 -0.59 -20.46
CA GLN A 168 -2.41 -0.90 -19.04
C GLN A 168 -2.55 -2.40 -18.70
N ALA A 169 -2.38 -3.32 -19.64
CA ALA A 169 -2.61 -4.75 -19.40
C ALA A 169 -1.82 -5.27 -18.18
N SER A 170 -0.52 -4.97 -18.07
CA SER A 170 0.32 -5.36 -16.93
C SER A 170 -0.14 -4.67 -15.64
N TYR A 171 -0.33 -3.35 -15.69
CA TYR A 171 -0.73 -2.56 -14.53
C TYR A 171 -2.11 -2.98 -14.01
N SER A 172 -3.11 -3.04 -14.89
CA SER A 172 -4.47 -3.40 -14.53
C SER A 172 -4.57 -4.83 -13.97
N SER A 173 -3.92 -5.80 -14.61
CA SER A 173 -3.93 -7.19 -14.12
C SER A 173 -3.22 -7.31 -12.77
N SER A 174 -2.08 -6.63 -12.57
CA SER A 174 -1.39 -6.63 -11.28
C SER A 174 -2.25 -6.03 -10.16
N LYS A 175 -2.92 -4.90 -10.42
CA LYS A 175 -3.78 -4.22 -9.44
C LYS A 175 -5.11 -4.96 -9.22
N ALA A 176 -5.65 -5.64 -10.24
CA ALA A 176 -6.78 -6.57 -10.07
C ALA A 176 -6.39 -7.79 -9.22
N GLY A 177 -5.15 -8.29 -9.37
CA GLY A 177 -4.60 -9.32 -8.49
C GLY A 177 -4.56 -8.87 -7.02
N VAL A 178 -4.14 -7.62 -6.75
CA VAL A 178 -4.17 -7.05 -5.39
C VAL A 178 -5.60 -6.97 -4.84
N VAL A 179 -6.57 -6.59 -5.66
CA VAL A 179 -8.00 -6.65 -5.29
C VAL A 179 -8.40 -8.08 -4.92
N GLY A 180 -7.98 -9.07 -5.74
CA GLY A 180 -8.28 -10.49 -5.51
C GLY A 180 -7.67 -11.06 -4.22
N LEU A 181 -6.55 -10.53 -3.73
CA LEU A 181 -5.93 -10.95 -2.47
C LEU A 181 -6.75 -10.53 -1.23
N THR A 182 -7.54 -9.47 -1.32
CA THR A 182 -8.15 -8.80 -0.15
C THR A 182 -9.01 -9.75 0.68
N LEU A 183 -10.04 -10.31 0.09
CA LEU A 183 -11.01 -11.13 0.84
C LEU A 183 -10.45 -12.50 1.30
N PRO A 184 -9.69 -13.24 0.49
CA PRO A 184 -9.04 -14.47 0.96
C PRO A 184 -8.13 -14.25 2.16
N LEU A 185 -7.25 -13.23 2.11
CA LEU A 185 -6.35 -12.93 3.22
C LEU A 185 -7.12 -12.44 4.46
N ALA A 186 -8.15 -11.61 4.30
CA ALA A 186 -8.99 -11.17 5.43
C ALA A 186 -9.65 -12.35 6.15
N ARG A 187 -10.14 -13.34 5.39
CA ARG A 187 -10.75 -14.57 5.95
C ARG A 187 -9.74 -15.46 6.66
N GLU A 188 -8.58 -15.65 6.03
CA GLU A 188 -7.51 -16.49 6.57
C GLU A 188 -6.94 -15.90 7.87
N LEU A 189 -6.72 -14.57 7.89
CA LEU A 189 -6.07 -13.87 8.99
C LEU A 189 -7.04 -13.47 10.11
N ALA A 190 -8.35 -13.61 9.92
CA ALA A 190 -9.35 -13.31 10.95
C ALA A 190 -9.11 -14.04 12.27
N ARG A 191 -8.66 -15.30 12.23
CA ARG A 191 -8.32 -16.09 13.42
C ARG A 191 -7.18 -15.50 14.27
N TYR A 192 -6.41 -14.56 13.71
CA TYR A 192 -5.35 -13.84 14.41
C TYR A 192 -5.77 -12.42 14.81
N GLY A 193 -7.01 -12.03 14.55
CA GLY A 193 -7.45 -10.64 14.72
C GLY A 193 -6.76 -9.65 13.77
N ILE A 194 -6.30 -10.10 12.61
CA ILE A 194 -5.66 -9.26 11.60
C ILE A 194 -6.66 -8.97 10.49
N ARG A 195 -6.90 -7.70 10.22
CA ARG A 195 -7.75 -7.22 9.12
C ARG A 195 -6.96 -7.02 7.84
N VAL A 196 -7.63 -7.15 6.70
CA VAL A 196 -7.04 -6.84 5.39
C VAL A 196 -8.00 -5.97 4.61
N MET A 197 -7.52 -4.82 4.17
CA MET A 197 -8.27 -3.87 3.34
C MET A 197 -7.48 -3.50 2.10
N THR A 198 -8.17 -3.02 1.09
CA THR A 198 -7.52 -2.48 -0.10
C THR A 198 -8.16 -1.14 -0.46
N ILE A 199 -7.33 -0.15 -0.77
CA ILE A 199 -7.77 1.11 -1.36
C ILE A 199 -7.45 1.07 -2.84
N ALA A 200 -8.40 1.46 -3.68
CA ALA A 200 -8.21 1.65 -5.12
C ALA A 200 -8.27 3.16 -5.43
N PRO A 201 -7.12 3.85 -5.40
CA PRO A 201 -7.09 5.28 -5.69
C PRO A 201 -7.38 5.56 -7.16
N GLY A 202 -8.01 6.69 -7.41
CA GLY A 202 -8.11 7.32 -8.71
C GLY A 202 -6.83 8.07 -9.09
N VAL A 203 -6.97 9.27 -9.61
CA VAL A 203 -5.85 10.12 -10.01
C VAL A 203 -5.47 11.07 -8.88
N PHE A 204 -4.25 10.96 -8.37
CA PHE A 204 -3.74 11.73 -7.24
C PHE A 204 -2.52 12.55 -7.65
N ALA A 205 -2.34 13.73 -7.05
CA ALA A 205 -1.17 14.59 -7.22
C ALA A 205 0.05 13.95 -6.54
N THR A 206 0.81 13.16 -7.27
CA THR A 206 1.99 12.42 -6.81
C THR A 206 3.13 12.54 -7.81
N PRO A 207 4.39 12.30 -7.44
CA PRO A 207 5.51 12.27 -8.38
C PRO A 207 5.28 11.33 -9.58
N MET A 208 4.59 10.21 -9.36
CA MET A 208 4.18 9.30 -10.44
C MET A 208 3.26 10.00 -11.46
N MET A 209 2.35 10.84 -11.02
CA MET A 209 1.45 11.62 -11.89
C MET A 209 2.22 12.75 -12.62
N GLU A 210 3.22 13.33 -11.99
CA GLU A 210 4.07 14.37 -12.60
C GLU A 210 4.92 13.84 -13.76
N SER A 211 5.24 12.55 -13.77
CA SER A 211 5.97 11.90 -14.87
C SER A 211 5.13 11.71 -16.14
N ILE A 212 3.82 11.91 -16.07
CA ILE A 212 2.89 11.82 -17.22
C ILE A 212 2.90 13.14 -17.99
N PRO A 213 2.88 13.12 -19.35
CA PRO A 213 2.80 14.34 -20.14
C PRO A 213 1.63 15.23 -19.71
N GLU A 214 1.87 16.55 -19.63
CA GLU A 214 0.92 17.55 -19.11
C GLU A 214 -0.49 17.42 -19.69
N LYS A 215 -0.58 17.32 -21.02
CA LYS A 215 -1.88 17.17 -21.71
C LYS A 215 -2.65 15.91 -21.26
N ALA A 216 -1.95 14.82 -20.99
CA ALA A 216 -2.59 13.58 -20.52
C ALA A 216 -3.02 13.73 -19.04
N ARG A 217 -2.23 14.43 -18.22
CA ARG A 217 -2.58 14.76 -16.85
C ARG A 217 -3.83 15.64 -16.78
N GLU A 218 -3.91 16.69 -17.59
CA GLU A 218 -5.09 17.56 -17.70
C GLU A 218 -6.34 16.78 -18.10
N GLN A 219 -6.22 15.83 -19.04
CA GLN A 219 -7.34 14.97 -19.43
C GLN A 219 -7.82 14.07 -18.30
N LEU A 220 -6.90 13.50 -17.52
CA LEU A 220 -7.23 12.68 -16.37
C LEU A 220 -7.93 13.51 -15.28
N GLU A 221 -7.41 14.71 -15.00
CA GLU A 221 -8.00 15.62 -14.01
C GLU A 221 -9.39 16.08 -14.43
N ALA A 222 -9.57 16.47 -15.70
CA ALA A 222 -10.87 16.85 -16.26
C ALA A 222 -11.91 15.71 -16.23
N GLY A 223 -11.43 14.45 -16.23
CA GLY A 223 -12.26 13.25 -16.12
C GLY A 223 -12.84 13.02 -14.73
N VAL A 224 -12.34 13.71 -13.68
CA VAL A 224 -12.88 13.57 -12.32
C VAL A 224 -14.20 14.32 -12.20
N PRO A 225 -15.34 13.64 -11.92
CA PRO A 225 -16.64 14.30 -11.81
C PRO A 225 -16.70 15.31 -10.66
N TYR A 226 -16.27 14.91 -9.43
CA TYR A 226 -16.24 15.78 -8.25
C TYR A 226 -15.36 15.18 -7.15
N PRO A 227 -14.53 16.00 -6.49
CA PRO A 227 -14.18 17.39 -6.86
C PRO A 227 -13.36 17.42 -8.14
N LYS A 228 -13.52 18.46 -8.97
CA LYS A 228 -12.82 18.59 -10.28
C LYS A 228 -11.35 18.97 -10.10
N ARG A 229 -10.57 18.03 -9.61
CA ARG A 229 -9.12 18.12 -9.38
C ARG A 229 -8.55 16.74 -9.16
N LEU A 230 -7.24 16.63 -9.20
CA LEU A 230 -6.53 15.46 -8.68
C LEU A 230 -6.80 15.31 -7.16
N GLY A 231 -6.86 14.09 -6.67
CA GLY A 231 -6.86 13.79 -5.24
C GLY A 231 -5.56 14.28 -4.60
N ALA A 232 -5.64 14.84 -3.41
CA ALA A 232 -4.45 15.19 -2.65
C ALA A 232 -3.96 13.97 -1.85
N PRO A 233 -2.63 13.68 -1.75
CA PRO A 233 -2.12 12.53 -1.02
C PRO A 233 -2.63 12.41 0.42
N ASN A 234 -2.88 13.53 1.10
CA ASN A 234 -3.43 13.53 2.44
C ASN A 234 -4.88 13.00 2.51
N GLU A 235 -5.64 13.01 1.40
CA GLU A 235 -6.98 12.41 1.36
C GLU A 235 -6.90 10.88 1.37
N PHE A 236 -5.85 10.32 0.74
CA PHE A 236 -5.53 8.90 0.84
C PHE A 236 -5.11 8.54 2.27
N ALA A 237 -4.21 9.31 2.87
CA ALA A 237 -3.74 9.10 4.23
C ALA A 237 -4.88 9.17 5.27
N LYS A 238 -5.84 10.07 5.10
CA LYS A 238 -7.06 10.15 5.94
C LYS A 238 -7.90 8.88 5.85
N LEU A 239 -8.04 8.29 4.66
CA LEU A 239 -8.76 7.03 4.53
C LEU A 239 -7.98 5.88 5.18
N VAL A 240 -6.65 5.85 5.05
CA VAL A 240 -5.80 4.85 5.72
C VAL A 240 -5.99 4.92 7.24
N THR A 241 -5.88 6.09 7.85
CA THR A 241 -6.04 6.25 9.31
C THR A 241 -7.47 5.93 9.76
N HIS A 242 -8.49 6.28 8.97
CA HIS A 242 -9.87 5.87 9.23
C HIS A 242 -10.03 4.33 9.19
N ILE A 243 -9.43 3.65 8.22
CA ILE A 243 -9.47 2.18 8.15
C ILE A 243 -8.78 1.54 9.36
N ILE A 244 -7.67 2.11 9.82
CA ILE A 244 -7.00 1.64 11.04
C ILE A 244 -7.94 1.72 12.24
N ASP A 245 -8.60 2.85 12.44
CA ASP A 245 -9.47 3.11 13.59
C ASP A 245 -10.81 2.36 13.53
N ASN A 246 -11.33 2.07 12.34
CA ASN A 246 -12.63 1.45 12.15
C ASN A 246 -12.50 -0.08 12.05
N ALA A 247 -12.60 -0.76 13.19
CA ALA A 247 -12.41 -2.21 13.28
C ALA A 247 -13.44 -3.05 12.48
N TYR A 248 -14.56 -2.47 12.06
CA TYR A 248 -15.55 -3.19 11.26
C TYR A 248 -15.23 -3.24 9.75
N LEU A 249 -14.24 -2.44 9.30
CA LEU A 249 -13.72 -2.49 7.94
C LEU A 249 -12.74 -3.65 7.80
N ASN A 250 -13.16 -4.70 7.09
CA ASN A 250 -12.33 -5.89 6.82
C ASN A 250 -12.78 -6.57 5.52
N GLY A 251 -11.84 -6.98 4.68
CA GLY A 251 -12.08 -7.78 3.49
C GLY A 251 -12.65 -7.02 2.30
N GLU A 252 -12.63 -5.68 2.31
CA GLU A 252 -13.27 -4.85 1.29
C GLU A 252 -12.25 -4.00 0.51
N VAL A 253 -12.66 -3.58 -0.68
CA VAL A 253 -11.91 -2.69 -1.56
C VAL A 253 -12.66 -1.37 -1.68
N ILE A 254 -12.02 -0.28 -1.24
CA ILE A 254 -12.62 1.06 -1.28
C ILE A 254 -12.03 1.84 -2.46
N ARG A 255 -12.88 2.23 -3.43
CA ARG A 255 -12.50 3.18 -4.47
C ARG A 255 -12.45 4.60 -3.88
N LEU A 256 -11.31 5.25 -3.99
CA LEU A 256 -11.11 6.65 -3.58
C LEU A 256 -10.74 7.45 -4.84
N ASP A 257 -11.74 7.88 -5.60
CA ASP A 257 -11.53 8.25 -7.00
C ASP A 257 -12.34 9.46 -7.51
N GLY A 258 -13.07 10.17 -6.65
CA GLY A 258 -13.91 11.29 -7.09
C GLY A 258 -14.95 10.90 -8.16
N ALA A 259 -15.34 9.63 -8.19
CA ALA A 259 -16.28 9.00 -9.13
C ALA A 259 -15.76 8.90 -10.59
N ILE A 260 -14.45 9.07 -10.84
CA ILE A 260 -13.91 8.87 -12.18
C ILE A 260 -14.08 7.41 -12.63
N ARG A 261 -14.42 7.24 -13.90
CA ARG A 261 -14.36 5.97 -14.64
C ARG A 261 -13.48 6.21 -15.86
N MET A 262 -12.35 5.49 -15.91
CA MET A 262 -11.44 5.61 -17.04
C MET A 262 -12.06 4.95 -18.28
N VAL A 263 -11.89 5.59 -19.43
CA VAL A 263 -12.39 5.14 -20.75
C VAL A 263 -11.24 4.97 -21.74
#